data_e3cc0001cfc147b2c207cf04a048e20d
#
_entry.id   e3cc0001cfc147b2c207cf04a048e20d
#
_cell.length_a   1.000
_cell.length_b   1.000
_cell.length_c   1.000
_cell.angle_alpha   90.00
_cell.angle_beta   90.00
_cell.angle_gamma   90.00
#
_symmetry.space_group_name_H-M   'P 1'
#
loop_
_entity.id
_entity.type
_entity.pdbx_description
1 polymer ?
#
loop_
_entity_poly.entity_id
_entity_poly.type
_entity_poly.pdbx_seq_one_letter_code
_entity_poly.pdbx_strand_id
1 'polypeptide(L)'
;MHKTVKQRNTRDMGKRAPHRHSACLVVLLVLSVIITNACSSVECPLNNLVQMSFKLKGDVTSLPYTLTVSTPRQESNDTIVLNMISAVDSFILPISYIHPIDTFYFDLKGEGDIQLFDTIFISKENHQHFQSVDCAGSYYHNLKSATSTRHALDSISIHTPYVTNETHEAHIYIYFKNSL
;
A
#
# COMPACT_ATOMS: atom_id res chain seq x y z
N MET A 1 50.81 -96.22 13.78
CA MET A 1 49.66 -95.57 14.50
C MET A 1 49.87 -94.07 14.51
N HIS A 2 49.29 -93.33 13.59
CA HIS A 2 49.33 -91.86 13.57
C HIS A 2 47.91 -91.36 13.48
N LYS A 3 47.44 -90.67 14.56
CA LYS A 3 46.18 -90.00 14.55
C LYS A 3 46.38 -88.56 14.08
N THR A 4 45.80 -88.25 12.96
CA THR A 4 45.81 -86.92 12.37
C THR A 4 44.67 -86.10 13.05
N VAL A 5 45.04 -85.03 13.70
CA VAL A 5 44.06 -84.05 14.33
C VAL A 5 43.67 -83.03 13.27
N LYS A 6 42.39 -83.00 12.93
CA LYS A 6 41.80 -82.09 11.96
C LYS A 6 41.45 -80.74 12.71
N GLN A 7 42.17 -79.68 12.39
CA GLN A 7 41.86 -78.36 12.86
C GLN A 7 40.61 -77.83 12.15
N ARG A 8 39.66 -77.47 12.92
CA ARG A 8 38.41 -76.80 12.47
C ARG A 8 38.62 -75.30 12.51
N ASN A 9 38.69 -74.69 11.34
CA ASN A 9 38.85 -73.25 11.21
C ASN A 9 37.49 -72.61 11.29
N THR A 10 37.15 -71.99 12.43
CA THR A 10 35.98 -71.17 12.62
C THR A 10 36.33 -69.69 12.37
N ARG A 11 36.07 -69.25 11.16
CA ARG A 11 35.96 -67.79 10.86
C ARG A 11 34.54 -67.50 10.41
N ASP A 12 33.69 -67.30 11.35
CA ASP A 12 32.39 -66.64 11.08
C ASP A 12 32.49 -65.20 11.57
N MET A 13 32.82 -64.32 10.66
CA MET A 13 32.88 -62.90 10.88
C MET A 13 31.47 -62.35 10.68
N GLY A 14 30.79 -62.07 11.77
CA GLY A 14 29.49 -61.45 11.79
C GLY A 14 29.43 -60.17 10.96
N LYS A 15 28.63 -60.20 9.93
CA LYS A 15 28.24 -59.03 9.15
C LYS A 15 27.42 -58.10 10.03
N ARG A 16 28.06 -57.05 10.51
CA ARG A 16 27.41 -55.90 11.14
C ARG A 16 26.48 -55.26 10.15
N ALA A 17 25.24 -55.14 10.50
CA ALA A 17 24.25 -54.32 9.81
C ALA A 17 24.17 -52.92 10.46
N PRO A 18 24.94 -51.91 10.06
CA PRO A 18 24.91 -50.57 10.65
C PRO A 18 24.17 -49.58 9.77
N HIS A 19 23.61 -49.95 8.60
CA HIS A 19 23.09 -48.94 7.67
C HIS A 19 21.64 -48.51 7.87
N ARG A 20 20.82 -49.26 8.61
CA ARG A 20 19.40 -48.92 8.78
C ARG A 20 19.17 -47.70 9.68
N HIS A 21 19.94 -47.58 10.76
CA HIS A 21 19.80 -46.42 11.69
C HIS A 21 20.43 -45.17 11.10
N SER A 22 21.52 -45.29 10.33
CA SER A 22 22.15 -44.14 9.67
C SER A 22 21.26 -43.57 8.55
N ALA A 23 20.58 -44.41 7.77
CA ALA A 23 19.65 -43.97 6.76
C ALA A 23 18.44 -43.26 7.38
N CYS A 24 17.90 -43.75 8.48
CA CYS A 24 16.78 -43.13 9.20
C CYS A 24 17.16 -41.75 9.79
N LEU A 25 18.39 -41.63 10.32
CA LEU A 25 18.90 -40.35 10.80
C LEU A 25 19.07 -39.32 9.68
N VAL A 26 19.58 -39.75 8.52
CA VAL A 26 19.72 -38.84 7.36
C VAL A 26 18.36 -38.39 6.83
N VAL A 27 17.35 -39.26 6.76
CA VAL A 27 15.99 -38.90 6.34
C VAL A 27 15.33 -37.93 7.33
N LEU A 28 15.51 -38.14 8.65
CA LEU A 28 15.03 -37.21 9.68
C LEU A 28 15.68 -35.83 9.57
N LEU A 29 16.98 -35.80 9.28
CA LEU A 29 17.75 -34.57 9.14
C LEU A 29 17.33 -33.78 7.88
N VAL A 30 17.12 -34.48 6.76
CA VAL A 30 16.60 -33.87 5.53
C VAL A 30 15.17 -33.37 5.73
N LEU A 31 14.32 -34.14 6.40
CA LEU A 31 12.94 -33.72 6.69
C LEU A 31 12.90 -32.47 7.60
N SER A 32 13.80 -32.39 8.58
CA SER A 32 13.89 -31.20 9.45
C SER A 32 14.32 -29.95 8.70
N VAL A 33 15.22 -30.04 7.73
CA VAL A 33 15.68 -28.92 6.88
C VAL A 33 14.55 -28.44 5.95
N ILE A 34 13.69 -29.34 5.46
CA ILE A 34 12.56 -28.98 4.60
C ILE A 34 11.49 -28.21 5.41
N ILE A 35 11.26 -28.57 6.66
CA ILE A 35 10.26 -27.93 7.53
C ILE A 35 10.68 -26.50 7.92
N THR A 36 11.99 -26.22 8.08
CA THR A 36 12.49 -24.90 8.46
C THR A 36 12.38 -23.85 7.34
N ASN A 37 12.21 -24.24 6.09
CA ASN A 37 12.04 -23.32 4.95
C ASN A 37 10.57 -22.97 4.65
N ALA A 38 9.60 -23.45 5.43
CA ALA A 38 8.18 -23.20 5.25
C ALA A 38 7.69 -21.86 5.86
N CYS A 39 8.58 -21.03 6.42
CA CYS A 39 8.24 -19.67 6.82
C CYS A 39 8.18 -18.78 5.57
N SER A 40 7.02 -18.66 4.93
CA SER A 40 6.73 -17.56 4.01
C SER A 40 6.57 -16.30 4.84
N SER A 41 7.58 -15.43 4.84
CA SER A 41 7.40 -14.08 5.36
C SER A 41 6.43 -13.33 4.45
N VAL A 42 5.21 -13.15 4.89
CA VAL A 42 4.28 -12.23 4.23
C VAL A 42 4.82 -10.83 4.48
N GLU A 43 5.30 -10.16 3.45
CA GLU A 43 5.68 -8.76 3.54
C GLU A 43 4.40 -7.92 3.61
N CYS A 44 4.06 -7.44 4.80
CA CYS A 44 2.97 -6.50 4.96
C CYS A 44 3.40 -5.12 4.45
N PRO A 45 2.52 -4.38 3.73
CA PRO A 45 2.81 -3.02 3.35
C PRO A 45 3.11 -2.18 4.59
N LEU A 46 4.24 -1.49 4.58
CA LEU A 46 4.64 -0.59 5.67
C LEU A 46 3.66 0.58 5.87
N ASN A 47 2.87 0.87 4.86
CA ASN A 47 1.95 2.00 4.87
C ASN A 47 0.55 1.53 4.44
N ASN A 48 -0.34 1.35 5.43
CA ASN A 48 -1.75 1.02 5.18
C ASN A 48 -2.59 2.26 4.82
N LEU A 49 -1.94 3.43 4.68
CA LEU A 49 -2.60 4.67 4.30
C LEU A 49 -2.75 4.72 2.78
N VAL A 50 -3.98 4.69 2.35
CA VAL A 50 -4.34 4.90 0.95
C VAL A 50 -4.49 6.41 0.72
N GLN A 51 -3.93 6.91 -0.39
CA GLN A 51 -3.91 8.32 -0.72
C GLN A 51 -4.56 8.54 -2.09
N MET A 52 -5.27 9.65 -2.22
CA MET A 52 -5.90 10.05 -3.46
C MET A 52 -5.01 11.05 -4.21
N SER A 53 -4.70 10.74 -5.46
CA SER A 53 -3.88 11.58 -6.34
C SER A 53 -4.72 12.50 -7.20
N PHE A 54 -4.31 13.75 -7.26
CA PHE A 54 -4.90 14.81 -8.06
C PHE A 54 -3.91 15.22 -9.15
N LYS A 55 -4.41 15.48 -10.35
CA LYS A 55 -3.59 15.97 -11.46
C LYS A 55 -4.30 17.14 -12.16
N LEU A 56 -3.52 18.19 -12.44
CA LEU A 56 -3.99 19.32 -13.22
C LEU A 56 -4.14 18.96 -14.68
N LYS A 57 -5.21 19.43 -15.29
CA LYS A 57 -5.55 19.21 -16.70
C LYS A 57 -6.15 20.49 -17.31
N GLY A 58 -6.26 20.48 -18.63
CA GLY A 58 -6.73 21.64 -19.40
C GLY A 58 -5.58 22.56 -19.78
N ASP A 59 -5.85 23.86 -19.87
CA ASP A 59 -4.86 24.86 -20.28
C ASP A 59 -3.86 25.18 -19.16
N VAL A 60 -4.29 25.00 -17.88
CA VAL A 60 -3.44 25.17 -16.70
C VAL A 60 -2.95 23.81 -16.24
N THR A 61 -1.72 23.46 -16.59
CA THR A 61 -1.11 22.15 -16.29
C THR A 61 -0.14 22.17 -15.11
N SER A 62 0.10 23.33 -14.52
CA SER A 62 0.92 23.53 -13.32
C SER A 62 0.21 24.52 -12.42
N LEU A 63 0.30 24.34 -11.09
CA LEU A 63 -0.34 25.24 -10.13
C LEU A 63 0.14 26.68 -10.33
N PRO A 64 -0.77 27.59 -10.71
CA PRO A 64 -0.42 29.01 -10.91
C PRO A 64 -0.34 29.79 -9.59
N TYR A 65 -0.79 29.16 -8.49
CA TYR A 65 -0.88 29.73 -7.14
C TYR A 65 -0.20 28.83 -6.15
N THR A 66 0.12 29.40 -4.97
CA THR A 66 0.51 28.60 -3.79
C THR A 66 -0.77 27.99 -3.18
N LEU A 67 -0.84 26.68 -3.15
CA LEU A 67 -1.98 25.93 -2.63
C LEU A 67 -1.70 25.41 -1.22
N THR A 68 -2.62 25.71 -0.30
CA THR A 68 -2.74 25.06 1.01
C THR A 68 -4.08 24.31 1.03
N VAL A 69 -4.08 23.06 1.48
CA VAL A 69 -5.30 22.27 1.61
C VAL A 69 -5.51 21.89 3.08
N SER A 70 -6.72 22.13 3.57
CA SER A 70 -7.16 21.68 4.88
C SER A 70 -8.43 20.83 4.78
N THR A 71 -8.72 20.09 5.84
CA THR A 71 -9.93 19.27 5.98
C THR A 71 -10.57 19.54 7.34
N PRO A 72 -11.93 19.51 7.45
CA PRO A 72 -12.61 19.78 8.71
C PRO A 72 -12.33 18.69 9.74
N ARG A 73 -12.23 19.08 11.02
CA ARG A 73 -12.06 18.18 12.15
C ARG A 73 -13.18 18.41 13.17
N GLN A 74 -13.74 17.32 13.70
CA GLN A 74 -14.95 17.36 14.55
C GLN A 74 -14.85 18.22 15.81
N GLU A 75 -13.66 18.38 16.41
CA GLU A 75 -13.50 19.00 17.73
C GLU A 75 -12.48 20.15 17.79
N SER A 76 -11.92 20.53 16.65
CA SER A 76 -10.87 21.57 16.62
C SER A 76 -10.86 22.31 15.29
N ASN A 77 -9.93 23.26 15.16
CA ASN A 77 -9.67 23.93 13.87
C ASN A 77 -9.34 22.92 12.77
N ASP A 78 -9.63 23.28 11.52
CA ASP A 78 -9.31 22.49 10.34
C ASP A 78 -7.86 22.02 10.35
N THR A 79 -7.65 20.80 9.89
CA THR A 79 -6.31 20.21 9.82
C THR A 79 -5.71 20.46 8.45
N ILE A 80 -4.54 21.08 8.38
CA ILE A 80 -3.77 21.22 7.14
C ILE A 80 -3.23 19.85 6.75
N VAL A 81 -3.60 19.38 5.56
CA VAL A 81 -3.16 18.11 4.99
C VAL A 81 -2.14 18.28 3.87
N LEU A 82 -2.07 19.49 3.29
CA LEU A 82 -1.07 19.88 2.30
C LEU A 82 -0.73 21.35 2.51
N ASN A 83 0.54 21.69 2.64
CA ASN A 83 0.95 23.03 3.01
C ASN A 83 1.84 23.69 1.94
N MET A 84 1.35 24.80 1.39
CA MET A 84 2.11 25.75 0.57
C MET A 84 2.86 25.13 -0.61
N ILE A 85 2.21 24.31 -1.41
CA ILE A 85 2.79 23.79 -2.66
C ILE A 85 2.54 24.76 -3.82
N SER A 86 3.46 24.83 -4.76
CA SER A 86 3.33 25.64 -5.98
C SER A 86 4.10 25.02 -7.14
N ALA A 87 3.78 25.44 -8.36
CA ALA A 87 4.46 25.02 -9.59
C ALA A 87 4.53 23.49 -9.78
N VAL A 88 3.56 22.74 -9.27
CA VAL A 88 3.42 21.29 -9.48
C VAL A 88 2.25 21.00 -10.40
N ASP A 89 2.32 19.87 -11.10
CA ASP A 89 1.25 19.38 -12.00
C ASP A 89 0.31 18.40 -11.30
N SER A 90 0.73 17.89 -10.15
CA SER A 90 0.01 16.86 -9.40
C SER A 90 0.36 16.93 -7.92
N PHE A 91 -0.53 16.42 -7.08
CA PHE A 91 -0.33 16.28 -5.64
C PHE A 91 -1.21 15.16 -5.10
N ILE A 92 -0.96 14.76 -3.86
CA ILE A 92 -1.68 13.69 -3.17
C ILE A 92 -2.28 14.21 -1.87
N LEU A 93 -3.49 13.72 -1.54
CA LEU A 93 -4.20 14.01 -0.30
C LEU A 93 -4.58 12.72 0.42
N PRO A 94 -4.57 12.73 1.75
CA PRO A 94 -5.10 11.61 2.52
C PRO A 94 -6.62 11.50 2.30
N ILE A 95 -7.13 10.27 2.35
CA ILE A 95 -8.55 9.98 2.20
C ILE A 95 -9.07 9.33 3.49
N SER A 96 -10.25 9.76 3.97
CA SER A 96 -10.82 9.24 5.20
C SER A 96 -11.41 7.84 4.99
N TYR A 97 -11.13 6.93 5.89
CA TYR A 97 -11.75 5.60 5.91
C TYR A 97 -13.05 5.56 6.76
N ILE A 98 -13.33 6.62 7.50
CA ILE A 98 -14.52 6.71 8.39
C ILE A 98 -15.69 7.36 7.65
N HIS A 99 -15.43 8.48 6.97
CA HIS A 99 -16.47 9.29 6.37
C HIS A 99 -16.77 8.90 4.92
N PRO A 100 -18.05 8.86 4.51
CA PRO A 100 -18.44 8.60 3.13
C PRO A 100 -18.20 9.79 2.20
N ILE A 101 -17.99 10.98 2.76
CA ILE A 101 -17.68 12.22 2.03
C ILE A 101 -16.44 12.85 2.66
N ASP A 102 -15.42 13.12 1.84
CA ASP A 102 -14.30 13.96 2.22
C ASP A 102 -14.53 15.38 1.73
N THR A 103 -14.20 16.33 2.59
CA THR A 103 -14.26 17.78 2.30
C THR A 103 -12.85 18.34 2.37
N PHE A 104 -12.42 19.02 1.32
CA PHE A 104 -11.13 19.69 1.25
C PHE A 104 -11.33 21.18 0.98
N TYR A 105 -10.75 22.02 1.84
CA TYR A 105 -10.71 23.46 1.66
C TYR A 105 -9.39 23.83 0.98
N PHE A 106 -9.49 24.39 -0.22
CA PHE A 106 -8.37 24.88 -1.01
C PHE A 106 -8.21 26.37 -0.78
N ASP A 107 -7.08 26.77 -0.19
CA ASP A 107 -6.63 28.16 -0.06
C ASP A 107 -5.52 28.40 -1.09
N LEU A 108 -5.82 29.21 -2.09
CA LEU A 108 -4.98 29.49 -3.24
C LEU A 108 -4.49 30.96 -3.13
N LYS A 109 -3.18 31.15 -2.96
CA LYS A 109 -2.55 32.46 -2.86
C LYS A 109 -1.73 32.76 -4.10
N GLY A 110 -2.08 33.85 -4.78
CA GLY A 110 -1.38 34.38 -5.95
C GLY A 110 -0.37 35.47 -5.59
N GLU A 111 0.15 36.15 -6.60
CA GLU A 111 0.97 37.34 -6.42
C GLU A 111 0.13 38.52 -5.94
N GLY A 112 0.73 39.39 -5.11
CA GLY A 112 0.01 40.47 -4.46
C GLY A 112 -0.95 39.97 -3.38
N ASP A 113 -2.14 40.56 -3.33
CA ASP A 113 -3.17 40.23 -2.34
C ASP A 113 -4.25 39.26 -2.88
N ILE A 114 -3.94 38.53 -3.97
CA ILE A 114 -4.87 37.58 -4.55
C ILE A 114 -4.98 36.35 -3.65
N GLN A 115 -6.17 36.10 -3.11
CA GLN A 115 -6.49 34.89 -2.36
C GLN A 115 -7.85 34.36 -2.78
N LEU A 116 -7.91 33.10 -3.17
CA LEU A 116 -9.11 32.41 -3.66
C LEU A 116 -9.33 31.15 -2.84
N PHE A 117 -10.60 30.85 -2.59
CA PHE A 117 -10.98 29.68 -1.83
C PHE A 117 -11.93 28.82 -2.66
N ASP A 118 -11.64 27.53 -2.69
CA ASP A 118 -12.57 26.53 -3.21
C ASP A 118 -12.76 25.41 -2.20
N THR A 119 -13.95 24.83 -2.20
CA THR A 119 -14.25 23.64 -1.40
C THR A 119 -14.52 22.50 -2.34
N ILE A 120 -13.82 21.38 -2.14
CA ILE A 120 -13.99 20.15 -2.89
C ILE A 120 -14.70 19.12 -2.01
N PHE A 121 -15.71 18.45 -2.56
CA PHE A 121 -16.43 17.36 -1.93
C PHE A 121 -16.22 16.09 -2.76
N ILE A 122 -15.73 15.03 -2.10
CA ILE A 122 -15.52 13.72 -2.72
C ILE A 122 -16.40 12.70 -2.00
N SER A 123 -17.42 12.21 -2.69
CA SER A 123 -18.25 11.11 -2.20
C SER A 123 -17.66 9.77 -2.60
N LYS A 124 -17.67 8.81 -1.69
CA LYS A 124 -17.04 7.50 -1.89
C LYS A 124 -17.66 6.40 -1.03
N GLU A 125 -17.39 5.17 -1.41
CA GLU A 125 -17.60 3.98 -0.58
C GLU A 125 -16.25 3.48 -0.05
N ASN A 126 -16.23 3.12 1.22
CA ASN A 126 -15.03 2.61 1.90
C ASN A 126 -15.14 1.08 2.01
N HIS A 127 -14.12 0.36 1.53
CA HIS A 127 -14.05 -1.09 1.55
C HIS A 127 -12.84 -1.55 2.35
N GLN A 128 -13.08 -2.30 3.41
CA GLN A 128 -11.97 -2.88 4.16
C GLN A 128 -11.28 -3.96 3.32
N HIS A 129 -9.96 -3.90 3.25
CA HIS A 129 -9.11 -4.84 2.52
C HIS A 129 -8.08 -5.46 3.45
N PHE A 130 -7.96 -6.78 3.40
CA PHE A 130 -6.95 -7.54 4.13
C PHE A 130 -6.08 -8.26 3.12
N GLN A 131 -4.81 -7.94 3.10
CA GLN A 131 -3.84 -8.62 2.24
C GLN A 131 -3.50 -10.02 2.79
N SER A 132 -3.43 -10.16 4.12
CA SER A 132 -3.19 -11.41 4.83
C SER A 132 -3.79 -11.31 6.24
N VAL A 133 -3.99 -12.44 6.90
CA VAL A 133 -4.43 -12.52 8.30
C VAL A 133 -3.39 -11.92 9.27
N ASP A 134 -2.14 -11.88 8.86
CA ASP A 134 -1.02 -11.37 9.66
C ASP A 134 -0.74 -9.87 9.43
N CYS A 135 -1.41 -9.25 8.43
CA CYS A 135 -1.22 -7.84 8.09
C CYS A 135 -2.35 -6.98 8.66
N ALA A 136 -2.01 -5.76 9.07
CA ALA A 136 -3.04 -4.78 9.41
C ALA A 136 -3.92 -4.48 8.18
N GLY A 137 -5.25 -4.42 8.39
CA GLY A 137 -6.19 -4.09 7.33
C GLY A 137 -5.97 -2.67 6.80
N SER A 138 -6.16 -2.50 5.51
CA SER A 138 -6.22 -1.20 4.83
C SER A 138 -7.65 -0.92 4.36
N TYR A 139 -7.92 0.32 3.96
CA TYR A 139 -9.20 0.68 3.37
C TYR A 139 -8.97 1.15 1.95
N TYR A 140 -9.61 0.46 1.01
CA TYR A 140 -9.72 0.90 -0.38
C TYR A 140 -11.00 1.69 -0.57
N HIS A 141 -11.02 2.57 -1.57
CA HIS A 141 -12.15 3.46 -1.77
C HIS A 141 -12.63 3.40 -3.21
N ASN A 142 -13.95 3.52 -3.39
CA ASN A 142 -14.56 3.65 -4.70
C ASN A 142 -15.23 5.03 -4.78
N LEU A 143 -14.61 5.95 -5.52
CA LEU A 143 -15.08 7.31 -5.71
C LEU A 143 -16.38 7.31 -6.51
N LYS A 144 -17.40 8.02 -6.03
CA LYS A 144 -18.73 8.10 -6.65
C LYS A 144 -18.98 9.46 -7.31
N SER A 145 -18.58 10.54 -6.66
CA SER A 145 -18.70 11.88 -7.21
C SER A 145 -17.61 12.80 -6.68
N ALA A 146 -17.25 13.79 -7.50
CA ALA A 146 -16.36 14.87 -7.15
C ALA A 146 -17.00 16.19 -7.58
N THR A 147 -17.13 17.15 -6.66
CA THR A 147 -17.70 18.48 -6.93
C THR A 147 -16.87 19.56 -6.27
N SER A 148 -16.97 20.80 -6.76
CA SER A 148 -16.29 21.96 -6.18
C SER A 148 -17.19 23.20 -6.20
N THR A 149 -16.84 24.22 -5.39
CA THR A 149 -17.53 25.51 -5.36
C THR A 149 -17.23 26.40 -6.56
N ARG A 150 -16.19 26.07 -7.32
CA ARG A 150 -15.89 26.66 -8.64
C ARG A 150 -15.58 28.17 -8.62
N HIS A 151 -14.82 28.65 -7.63
CA HIS A 151 -14.33 30.04 -7.63
C HIS A 151 -13.05 30.17 -8.47
N ALA A 152 -12.00 29.43 -8.14
CA ALA A 152 -10.76 29.31 -8.90
C ALA A 152 -10.79 28.11 -9.87
N LEU A 153 -11.45 27.03 -9.46
CA LEU A 153 -11.63 25.86 -10.29
C LEU A 153 -12.73 26.09 -11.34
N ASP A 154 -12.49 25.62 -12.55
CA ASP A 154 -13.54 25.49 -13.58
C ASP A 154 -14.35 24.22 -13.35
N SER A 155 -13.67 23.10 -13.24
CA SER A 155 -14.30 21.80 -13.05
C SER A 155 -13.38 20.80 -12.36
N ILE A 156 -13.98 19.70 -11.92
CA ILE A 156 -13.29 18.55 -11.33
C ILE A 156 -13.94 17.26 -11.85
N SER A 157 -13.15 16.26 -12.15
CA SER A 157 -13.66 14.98 -12.63
C SER A 157 -12.92 13.79 -12.03
N ILE A 158 -13.64 12.69 -11.84
CA ILE A 158 -13.05 11.40 -11.48
C ILE A 158 -12.47 10.79 -12.75
N HIS A 159 -11.19 10.44 -12.72
CA HIS A 159 -10.50 9.72 -13.79
C HIS A 159 -10.43 8.22 -13.46
N THR A 160 -9.85 7.88 -12.32
CA THR A 160 -9.76 6.50 -11.83
C THR A 160 -10.56 6.39 -10.53
N PRO A 161 -11.71 5.69 -10.52
CA PRO A 161 -12.60 5.69 -9.35
C PRO A 161 -12.06 4.84 -8.18
N TYR A 162 -11.23 3.83 -8.46
CA TYR A 162 -10.70 2.96 -7.41
C TYR A 162 -9.39 3.49 -6.84
N VAL A 163 -9.39 3.77 -5.54
CA VAL A 163 -8.23 4.27 -4.79
C VAL A 163 -7.69 3.12 -3.92
N THR A 164 -6.51 2.64 -4.27
CA THR A 164 -5.81 1.55 -3.61
C THR A 164 -4.37 1.97 -3.27
N ASN A 165 -3.62 1.14 -2.59
CA ASN A 165 -2.20 1.35 -2.34
C ASN A 165 -1.28 1.07 -3.56
N GLU A 166 -1.83 0.52 -4.64
CA GLU A 166 -1.09 0.10 -5.84
C GLU A 166 -1.27 1.03 -7.04
N THR A 167 -2.15 2.04 -6.95
CA THR A 167 -2.49 2.89 -8.10
C THR A 167 -1.42 3.93 -8.35
N HIS A 168 -0.89 3.96 -9.57
CA HIS A 168 0.10 4.95 -10.04
C HIS A 168 -0.52 6.06 -10.89
N GLU A 169 -1.81 5.95 -11.21
CA GLU A 169 -2.54 6.93 -12.02
C GLU A 169 -3.24 7.98 -11.15
N ALA A 170 -3.54 9.13 -11.75
CA ALA A 170 -4.32 10.16 -11.06
C ALA A 170 -5.77 9.68 -10.88
N HIS A 171 -6.31 9.88 -9.69
CA HIS A 171 -7.71 9.56 -9.39
C HIS A 171 -8.65 10.69 -9.80
N ILE A 172 -8.19 11.93 -9.59
CA ILE A 172 -8.97 13.15 -9.81
C ILE A 172 -8.23 14.05 -10.78
N TYR A 173 -8.94 14.55 -11.81
CA TYR A 173 -8.47 15.64 -12.65
C TYR A 173 -9.11 16.95 -12.21
N ILE A 174 -8.27 17.98 -12.08
CA ILE A 174 -8.67 19.35 -11.71
C ILE A 174 -8.39 20.27 -12.89
N TYR A 175 -9.35 21.11 -13.20
CA TYR A 175 -9.29 22.13 -14.23
C TYR A 175 -9.41 23.50 -13.59
N PHE A 176 -8.40 24.34 -13.75
CA PHE A 176 -8.44 25.73 -13.28
C PHE A 176 -9.02 26.64 -14.36
N LYS A 177 -9.60 27.75 -13.92
CA LYS A 177 -10.03 28.81 -14.86
C LYS A 177 -8.81 29.47 -15.47
N ASN A 178 -8.92 29.84 -16.77
CA ASN A 178 -7.82 30.47 -17.51
C ASN A 178 -7.62 31.95 -17.17
N SER A 179 -8.65 32.60 -16.59
CA SER A 179 -8.64 34.00 -16.21
C SER A 179 -9.02 34.15 -14.74
N LEU A 180 -8.05 34.29 -13.91
CA LEU A 180 -8.20 34.70 -12.52
C LEU A 180 -7.37 35.95 -12.28
#